data_10ad3fc9e1e8932c5cbd66fd6efdd3a0
#
_entry.id   10ad3fc9e1e8932c5cbd66fd6efdd3a0
#
_cell.length_a   1.000
_cell.length_b   1.000
_cell.length_c   1.000
_cell.angle_alpha   90.00
_cell.angle_beta   90.00
_cell.angle_gamma   90.00
#
_symmetry.space_group_name_H-M   'P 1'
#
loop_
_entity.id
_entity.type
_entity.pdbx_description
1 polymer ?
#
loop_
_entity_poly.entity_id
_entity_poly.type
_entity_poly.pdbx_seq_one_letter_code
_entity_poly.pdbx_strand_id
1 'polypeptide(L)'
;MRKTYFLINLKESTVIDDGIYENTLPPEFVDAKGEKFIEIRYCYATFDKYLVADAVLHSDLIKRDAYLDSSVSVINVLNNGAKPDKYLYPEGSSRKFKVWFTNLNGDQIIPDAFQMKMLLIY
;
A
#
# COMPACT_ATOMS: atom_id res chain seq x y z
N MET A 1 -13.31 18.79 -6.17
CA MET A 1 -12.38 17.68 -6.08
C MET A 1 -13.05 16.47 -5.42
N ARG A 2 -12.97 15.34 -6.05
CA ARG A 2 -13.62 14.13 -5.57
C ARG A 2 -12.68 13.33 -4.69
N LYS A 3 -13.23 12.68 -3.66
CA LYS A 3 -12.47 11.82 -2.75
C LYS A 3 -13.22 10.50 -2.59
N THR A 4 -12.54 9.40 -2.88
CA THR A 4 -13.12 8.07 -2.71
C THR A 4 -12.12 7.15 -2.01
N TYR A 5 -12.60 6.27 -1.15
CA TYR A 5 -11.76 5.27 -0.53
C TYR A 5 -11.61 4.06 -1.43
N PHE A 6 -10.43 3.50 -1.43
CA PHE A 6 -10.10 2.30 -2.18
C PHE A 6 -9.39 1.32 -1.26
N LEU A 7 -9.98 0.14 -1.13
CA LEU A 7 -9.47 -0.90 -0.23
C LEU A 7 -8.88 -2.04 -1.04
N ILE A 8 -7.70 -2.49 -0.64
CA ILE A 8 -7.10 -3.69 -1.17
C ILE A 8 -6.77 -4.65 -0.03
N ASN A 9 -6.75 -5.94 -0.33
CA ASN A 9 -6.36 -6.98 0.60
C ASN A 9 -5.69 -8.13 -0.14
N LEU A 10 -5.05 -9.01 0.60
CA LEU A 10 -4.33 -10.13 0.01
C LEU A 10 -5.26 -11.05 -0.76
N LYS A 11 -6.43 -11.32 -0.22
CA LYS A 11 -7.38 -12.28 -0.82
C LYS A 11 -7.86 -11.84 -2.19
N GLU A 12 -8.07 -10.54 -2.39
CA GLU A 12 -8.56 -9.99 -3.66
C GLU A 12 -7.45 -9.54 -4.59
N SER A 13 -6.19 -9.58 -4.13
CA SER A 13 -5.04 -9.21 -4.94
C SER A 13 -4.64 -10.34 -5.87
N THR A 14 -4.03 -9.98 -7.00
CA THR A 14 -3.39 -10.94 -7.89
C THR A 14 -1.95 -11.13 -7.45
N VAL A 15 -1.60 -12.37 -7.12
CA VAL A 15 -0.22 -12.71 -6.78
C VAL A 15 0.56 -12.87 -8.08
N ILE A 16 1.47 -11.93 -8.35
CA ILE A 16 2.31 -11.97 -9.55
C ILE A 16 3.52 -12.85 -9.32
N ASP A 17 4.10 -12.69 -8.14
CA ASP A 17 5.27 -13.42 -7.70
C ASP A 17 5.13 -13.63 -6.21
N ASP A 18 5.93 -14.50 -5.64
CA ASP A 18 5.83 -14.81 -4.22
C ASP A 18 6.04 -13.54 -3.39
N GLY A 19 5.00 -13.10 -2.70
CA GLY A 19 5.04 -11.89 -1.87
C GLY A 19 4.85 -10.59 -2.63
N ILE A 20 4.57 -10.60 -3.92
CA ILE A 20 4.26 -9.41 -4.71
C ILE A 20 2.81 -9.46 -5.16
N TYR A 21 2.05 -8.44 -4.79
CA TYR A 21 0.61 -8.39 -5.00
C TYR A 21 0.22 -7.24 -5.91
N GLU A 22 -0.56 -7.54 -6.95
CA GLU A 22 -1.00 -6.56 -7.92
C GLU A 22 -2.47 -6.25 -7.77
N ASN A 23 -2.82 -4.98 -7.89
CA ASN A 23 -4.19 -4.49 -7.88
C ASN A 23 -4.36 -3.46 -8.99
N THR A 24 -5.62 -3.18 -9.34
CA THR A 24 -5.95 -2.23 -10.40
C THR A 24 -6.73 -1.08 -9.81
N LEU A 25 -6.30 0.15 -10.09
CA LEU A 25 -6.98 1.36 -9.66
C LEU A 25 -8.34 1.50 -10.37
N PRO A 26 -9.33 2.11 -9.71
CA PRO A 26 -10.64 2.32 -10.34
C PRO A 26 -10.54 3.18 -11.61
N PRO A 27 -11.29 2.83 -12.68
CA PRO A 27 -11.26 3.61 -13.91
C PRO A 27 -11.64 5.07 -13.72
N GLU A 28 -12.58 5.36 -12.82
CA GLU A 28 -13.02 6.73 -12.55
C GLU A 28 -11.87 7.61 -12.10
N PHE A 29 -10.96 7.05 -11.31
CA PHE A 29 -9.79 7.77 -10.85
C PHE A 29 -8.75 7.90 -11.97
N VAL A 30 -8.47 6.80 -12.65
CA VAL A 30 -7.42 6.77 -13.68
C VAL A 30 -7.76 7.69 -14.85
N ASP A 31 -9.03 7.70 -15.26
CA ASP A 31 -9.49 8.45 -16.42
C ASP A 31 -9.83 9.92 -16.10
N ALA A 32 -9.86 10.28 -14.83
CA ALA A 32 -10.14 11.67 -14.43
C ALA A 32 -9.04 12.59 -14.93
N LYS A 33 -9.44 13.79 -15.34
CA LYS A 33 -8.50 14.82 -15.82
C LYS A 33 -8.07 15.71 -14.67
N GLY A 34 -6.89 16.29 -14.81
CA GLY A 34 -6.32 17.19 -13.83
C GLY A 34 -5.41 16.46 -12.85
N GLU A 35 -4.98 17.16 -11.82
CA GLU A 35 -4.10 16.58 -10.80
C GLU A 35 -4.84 15.57 -9.96
N LYS A 36 -4.20 14.43 -9.73
CA LYS A 36 -4.74 13.33 -8.95
C LYS A 36 -3.73 12.90 -7.91
N PHE A 37 -4.22 12.57 -6.73
CA PHE A 37 -3.38 12.21 -5.60
C PHE A 37 -3.88 10.94 -4.94
N ILE A 38 -2.96 10.23 -4.31
CA ILE A 38 -3.23 9.03 -3.52
C ILE A 38 -2.69 9.26 -2.11
N GLU A 39 -3.51 9.01 -1.09
CA GLU A 39 -3.07 8.98 0.30
C GLU A 39 -3.24 7.57 0.83
N ILE A 40 -2.20 7.06 1.52
CA ILE A 40 -2.33 5.80 2.24
C ILE A 40 -2.87 6.12 3.63
N ARG A 41 -4.06 5.65 3.94
CA ARG A 41 -4.73 5.95 5.22
C ARG A 41 -4.31 4.97 6.30
N TYR A 42 -4.21 3.68 5.97
CA TYR A 42 -3.64 2.67 6.85
C TYR A 42 -3.28 1.41 6.06
N CYS A 43 -2.44 0.61 6.67
CA CYS A 43 -2.15 -0.74 6.21
C CYS A 43 -1.97 -1.65 7.43
N TYR A 44 -2.60 -2.80 7.39
CA TYR A 44 -2.41 -3.86 8.38
C TYR A 44 -1.85 -5.08 7.67
N ALA A 45 -0.87 -5.72 8.29
CA ALA A 45 -0.34 -6.97 7.78
C ALA A 45 -0.01 -7.91 8.93
N THR A 46 -0.19 -9.21 8.68
CA THR A 46 0.16 -10.25 9.66
C THR A 46 1.24 -11.15 9.07
N PHE A 47 2.21 -11.51 9.90
CA PHE A 47 3.36 -12.31 9.49
C PHE A 47 3.57 -13.43 10.53
N ASP A 48 2.71 -14.45 10.49
CA ASP A 48 2.77 -15.54 11.47
C ASP A 48 4.04 -16.39 11.32
N LYS A 49 4.59 -16.41 10.10
CA LYS A 49 5.78 -17.21 9.77
C LYS A 49 7.07 -16.55 10.24
N TYR A 50 7.05 -15.25 10.48
CA TYR A 50 8.26 -14.49 10.82
C TYR A 50 8.07 -13.78 12.15
N LEU A 51 9.16 -13.72 12.95
CA LEU A 51 9.21 -12.80 14.08
C LEU A 51 9.64 -11.44 13.54
N VAL A 52 8.66 -10.58 13.30
CA VAL A 52 8.92 -9.27 12.70
C VAL A 52 8.61 -8.19 13.73
N ALA A 53 9.62 -7.43 14.12
CA ALA A 53 9.42 -6.26 14.97
C ALA A 53 8.93 -5.07 14.14
N ASP A 54 9.51 -4.86 12.99
CA ASP A 54 9.16 -3.80 12.06
C ASP A 54 9.18 -4.32 10.64
N ALA A 55 8.34 -3.75 9.80
CA ALA A 55 8.32 -4.04 8.39
C ALA A 55 8.18 -2.75 7.58
N VAL A 56 8.46 -2.84 6.31
CA VAL A 56 8.38 -1.71 5.39
C VAL A 56 7.41 -2.09 4.27
N LEU A 57 6.43 -1.21 4.03
CA LEU A 57 5.51 -1.32 2.91
C LEU A 57 6.15 -0.66 1.70
N HIS A 58 6.18 -1.39 0.59
CA HIS A 58 6.66 -0.90 -0.69
C HIS A 58 5.52 -0.91 -1.70
N SER A 59 5.52 0.07 -2.58
CA SER A 59 4.61 0.11 -3.72
C SER A 59 5.17 1.04 -4.79
N ASP A 60 4.90 0.71 -6.05
CA ASP A 60 5.24 1.59 -7.16
C ASP A 60 4.33 2.83 -7.24
N LEU A 61 3.28 2.90 -6.42
CA LEU A 61 2.44 4.09 -6.29
C LEU A 61 3.03 5.14 -5.35
N ILE A 62 3.91 4.75 -4.46
CA ILE A 62 4.44 5.66 -3.43
C ILE A 62 5.93 5.87 -3.67
N LYS A 63 6.36 7.11 -3.50
CA LYS A 63 7.76 7.48 -3.75
C LYS A 63 8.68 7.15 -2.58
N ARG A 64 8.13 7.00 -1.39
CA ARG A 64 8.89 6.64 -0.19
C ARG A 64 8.24 5.47 0.49
N ASP A 65 9.07 4.60 1.02
CA ASP A 65 8.59 3.44 1.75
C ASP A 65 7.90 3.86 3.03
N ALA A 66 6.80 3.21 3.36
CA ALA A 66 6.05 3.46 4.59
C ALA A 66 6.53 2.50 5.67
N TYR A 67 6.84 3.05 6.82
CA TYR A 67 7.28 2.30 7.98
C TYR A 67 6.11 1.72 8.74
N LEU A 68 6.25 0.48 9.16
CA LEU A 68 5.22 -0.25 9.88
C LEU A 68 5.74 -0.62 11.28
N ASP A 69 5.07 -0.12 12.32
CA ASP A 69 5.33 -0.56 13.67
C ASP A 69 4.55 -1.85 13.93
N SER A 70 5.23 -2.86 14.43
CA SER A 70 4.58 -4.13 14.71
C SER A 70 4.63 -4.50 16.18
N SER A 71 3.62 -5.22 16.62
CA SER A 71 3.67 -5.98 17.86
C SER A 71 3.34 -7.42 17.52
N VAL A 72 4.25 -8.32 17.78
CA VAL A 72 4.14 -9.78 17.59
C VAL A 72 3.90 -10.16 16.12
N SER A 73 2.67 -10.17 15.64
CA SER A 73 2.37 -10.63 14.27
C SER A 73 1.50 -9.64 13.50
N VAL A 74 1.17 -8.52 14.12
CA VAL A 74 0.31 -7.50 13.50
C VAL A 74 1.11 -6.23 13.30
N ILE A 75 1.05 -5.71 12.09
CA ILE A 75 1.78 -4.51 11.71
C ILE A 75 0.79 -3.45 11.26
N ASN A 76 0.90 -2.27 11.84
CA ASN A 76 0.13 -1.10 11.46
C ASN A 76 1.02 -0.09 10.77
N VAL A 77 0.55 0.43 9.66
CA VAL A 77 1.17 1.60 9.05
C VAL A 77 0.66 2.82 9.78
N LEU A 78 1.57 3.48 10.45
CA LEU A 78 1.28 4.77 11.03
C LEU A 78 2.12 5.80 10.30
N ASN A 79 1.46 6.74 9.66
CA ASN A 79 2.15 7.85 9.03
C ASN A 79 2.60 8.83 10.10
N ASN A 80 3.56 8.41 10.91
CA ASN A 80 4.21 9.24 11.94
C ASN A 80 3.23 10.02 12.84
N GLY A 81 2.03 9.50 13.06
CA GLY A 81 1.01 10.14 13.88
C GLY A 81 0.49 11.46 13.35
N ALA A 82 0.89 11.86 12.15
CA ALA A 82 0.52 13.12 11.55
C ALA A 82 -0.42 12.89 10.36
N LYS A 83 -0.39 13.82 9.41
CA LYS A 83 -1.19 13.69 8.20
C LYS A 83 -0.62 12.64 7.27
N PRO A 84 -1.46 11.84 6.60
CA PRO A 84 -1.00 10.94 5.56
C PRO A 84 -0.28 11.70 4.45
N ASP A 85 0.80 11.13 3.94
CA ASP A 85 1.48 11.70 2.79
C ASP A 85 0.62 11.56 1.54
N LYS A 86 0.59 12.62 0.75
CA LYS A 86 -0.05 12.60 -0.57
C LYS A 86 0.98 12.28 -1.62
N TYR A 87 0.64 11.34 -2.48
CA TYR A 87 1.48 10.97 -3.61
C TYR A 87 0.78 11.37 -4.89
N LEU A 88 1.48 12.13 -5.73
CA LEU A 88 0.96 12.51 -7.03
C LEU A 88 0.85 11.27 -7.93
N TYR A 89 -0.30 11.13 -8.59
CA TYR A 89 -0.49 10.11 -9.60
C TYR A 89 -0.34 10.80 -10.97
N PRO A 90 0.83 10.65 -11.64
CA PRO A 90 1.07 11.33 -12.90
C PRO A 90 0.14 10.85 -14.00
N GLU A 91 -0.24 11.76 -14.88
CA GLU A 91 -1.02 11.43 -16.06
C GLU A 91 -0.29 10.38 -16.92
N GLY A 92 -1.03 9.40 -17.41
CA GLY A 92 -0.46 8.31 -18.20
C GLY A 92 0.16 7.19 -17.39
N SER A 93 0.08 7.25 -16.07
CA SER A 93 0.57 6.18 -15.21
C SER A 93 -0.25 4.90 -15.37
N SER A 94 0.37 3.77 -15.07
CA SER A 94 -0.29 2.47 -15.14
C SER A 94 -1.46 2.39 -14.19
N ARG A 95 -2.54 1.75 -14.64
CA ARG A 95 -3.70 1.44 -13.80
C ARG A 95 -3.37 0.38 -12.77
N LYS A 96 -2.44 -0.50 -13.06
CA LYS A 96 -2.03 -1.59 -12.18
C LYS A 96 -0.86 -1.15 -11.33
N PHE A 97 -0.87 -1.55 -10.08
CA PHE A 97 0.20 -1.26 -9.15
C PHE A 97 0.50 -2.48 -8.29
N LYS A 98 1.71 -2.51 -7.76
CA LYS A 98 2.22 -3.62 -6.95
C LYS A 98 2.47 -3.16 -5.53
N VAL A 99 2.28 -4.10 -4.60
CA VAL A 99 2.55 -3.90 -3.18
C VAL A 99 3.34 -5.10 -2.69
N TRP A 100 4.37 -4.84 -1.86
CA TRP A 100 5.15 -5.90 -1.24
C TRP A 100 5.73 -5.40 0.08
N PHE A 101 6.28 -6.32 0.86
CA PHE A 101 6.79 -6.03 2.20
C PHE A 101 8.22 -6.53 2.36
N THR A 102 9.02 -5.79 3.11
CA THR A 102 10.37 -6.21 3.49
C THR A 102 10.55 -6.02 4.99
N ASN A 103 11.58 -6.68 5.54
CA ASN A 103 12.06 -6.35 6.87
C ASN A 103 12.98 -5.12 6.80
N LEU A 104 13.57 -4.72 7.95
CA LEU A 104 14.45 -3.56 7.99
C LEU A 104 15.76 -3.77 7.24
N ASN A 105 16.16 -5.02 7.02
CA ASN A 105 17.37 -5.35 6.28
C ASN A 105 17.14 -5.35 4.77
N GLY A 106 15.90 -5.12 4.33
CA GLY A 106 15.57 -5.13 2.91
C GLY A 106 15.20 -6.51 2.37
N ASP A 107 15.16 -7.53 3.21
CA ASP A 107 14.76 -8.87 2.78
C ASP A 107 13.24 -8.93 2.65
N GLN A 108 12.78 -9.51 1.55
CA GLN A 108 11.34 -9.65 1.31
C GLN A 108 10.72 -10.60 2.32
N ILE A 109 9.57 -10.21 2.87
CA ILE A 109 8.77 -11.04 3.76
C ILE A 109 7.38 -11.19 3.18
N ILE A 110 6.78 -12.36 3.40
CA ILE A 110 5.47 -12.70 2.83
C ILE A 110 4.42 -12.63 3.94
N PRO A 111 3.42 -11.73 3.81
CA PRO A 111 2.36 -11.66 4.80
C PRO A 111 1.39 -12.84 4.66
N ASP A 112 0.79 -13.25 5.79
CA ASP A 112 -0.32 -14.20 5.78
C ASP A 112 -1.62 -13.52 5.38
N ALA A 113 -1.73 -12.24 5.70
CA ALA A 113 -2.84 -11.39 5.30
C ALA A 113 -2.39 -9.93 5.33
N PHE A 114 -3.00 -9.12 4.49
CA PHE A 114 -2.86 -7.67 4.60
C PHE A 114 -4.12 -6.98 4.12
N GLN A 115 -4.31 -5.76 4.60
CA GLN A 115 -5.39 -4.87 4.18
C GLN A 115 -4.84 -3.45 4.14
N MET A 116 -5.10 -2.74 3.06
CA MET A 116 -4.64 -1.37 2.88
C MET A 116 -5.80 -0.50 2.43
N LYS A 117 -5.95 0.66 3.06
CA LYS A 117 -6.97 1.64 2.70
C LYS A 117 -6.28 2.88 2.16
N MET A 118 -6.69 3.28 0.97
CA MET A 118 -6.20 4.47 0.31
C MET A 118 -7.33 5.46 0.09
N LEU A 119 -7.00 6.75 0.07
CA LEU A 119 -7.90 7.80 -0.35
C LEU A 119 -7.45 8.28 -1.72
N LEU A 120 -8.32 8.19 -2.68
CA LEU A 120 -8.09 8.67 -4.04
C LEU A 120 -8.71 10.05 -4.18
N ILE A 121 -7.94 11.02 -4.62
CA ILE A 121 -8.33 12.43 -4.73
C ILE A 121 -8.25 12.83 -6.19
N TYR A 122 -9.39 13.22 -6.76
CA TYR A 122 -9.47 13.56 -8.18
C TYR A 122 -10.65 14.46 -8.54
#